data_037c1e719d72d9893bcb5945d2394036
#
_entry.id   037c1e719d72d9893bcb5945d2394036
#
_cell.length_a   1.000
_cell.length_b   1.000
_cell.length_c   1.000
_cell.angle_alpha   90.00
_cell.angle_beta   90.00
_cell.angle_gamma   90.00
#
_symmetry.space_group_name_H-M   'P 1'
#
loop_
_entity.id
_entity.type
_entity.pdbx_description
1 polymer ?
#
loop_
_entity_poly.entity_id
_entity_poly.type
_entity_poly.pdbx_seq_one_letter_code
_entity_poly.pdbx_strand_id
1 'polypeptide(L)'
;RGLVGSEMCIRDRFELQGEEMSWAAEHVVGVAADVSEDIKEDLRANFNGECSEVGMYLAMARVAYREGYPEVGMYYEKAAYEEAEHAAKFAELLGEVVTNSTKKNLELRVAAENGATAGKTDLAVRAKQANLDAIHDTVHEMARDEARHGKAFEGLLKRYFG
;
A
#
# COMPACT_ATOMS: atom_id res chain seq x y z
N ARG A 1 9.56 -38.09 -9.52
CA ARG A 1 8.53 -37.07 -9.81
C ARG A 1 9.19 -35.70 -9.78
N GLY A 2 9.14 -34.99 -10.90
CA GLY A 2 9.63 -33.62 -10.97
C GLY A 2 8.86 -32.70 -10.02
N LEU A 3 9.55 -31.74 -9.40
CA LEU A 3 8.96 -30.70 -8.58
C LEU A 3 8.05 -29.83 -9.44
N VAL A 4 6.91 -29.42 -8.90
CA VAL A 4 5.97 -28.51 -9.58
C VAL A 4 6.63 -27.13 -9.71
N GLY A 5 6.36 -26.36 -10.78
CA GLY A 5 7.10 -25.15 -11.14
C GLY A 5 7.29 -24.11 -10.00
N SER A 6 6.30 -23.96 -9.08
CA SER A 6 6.42 -23.08 -7.91
C SER A 6 7.45 -23.59 -6.88
N GLU A 7 7.55 -24.90 -6.68
CA GLU A 7 8.51 -25.51 -5.76
C GLU A 7 9.92 -25.48 -6.35
N MET A 8 10.05 -25.64 -7.68
CA MET A 8 11.32 -25.44 -8.38
C MET A 8 11.84 -24.02 -8.24
N CYS A 9 10.99 -23.00 -8.42
CA CYS A 9 11.38 -21.58 -8.24
C CYS A 9 11.83 -21.27 -6.81
N ILE A 10 11.19 -21.87 -5.79
CA ILE A 10 11.59 -21.71 -4.38
C ILE A 10 12.90 -22.41 -4.12
N ARG A 11 13.08 -23.63 -4.60
CA ARG A 11 14.29 -24.42 -4.40
C ARG A 11 15.49 -23.80 -5.11
N ASP A 12 15.34 -23.39 -6.37
CA ASP A 12 16.39 -22.69 -7.12
C ASP A 12 16.81 -21.39 -6.39
N ARG A 13 15.85 -20.70 -5.80
CA ARG A 13 16.11 -19.49 -5.02
C ARG A 13 16.92 -19.77 -3.74
N PHE A 14 16.70 -20.92 -3.09
CA PHE A 14 17.45 -21.33 -1.91
C PHE A 14 18.83 -21.92 -2.24
N GLU A 15 18.95 -22.68 -3.32
CA GLU A 15 20.22 -23.26 -3.75
C GLU A 15 21.21 -22.21 -4.27
N LEU A 16 20.70 -21.11 -4.82
CA LEU A 16 21.50 -19.97 -5.27
C LEU A 16 21.93 -19.01 -4.13
N GLN A 17 21.45 -19.21 -2.91
CA GLN A 17 21.82 -18.39 -1.74
C GLN A 17 23.28 -18.53 -1.29
N GLY A 18 24.06 -19.45 -1.87
CA GLY A 18 25.51 -19.56 -1.63
C GLY A 18 26.35 -18.57 -2.43
N GLU A 19 25.79 -17.90 -3.44
CA GLU A 19 26.44 -16.86 -4.22
C GLU A 19 25.78 -15.51 -3.91
N GLU A 20 26.54 -14.44 -3.88
CA GLU A 20 25.99 -13.08 -3.71
C GLU A 20 25.02 -12.77 -4.84
N MET A 21 23.74 -12.93 -4.55
CA MET A 21 22.66 -12.65 -5.48
C MET A 21 22.26 -11.19 -5.35
N SER A 22 22.75 -10.33 -6.21
CA SER A 22 22.43 -8.89 -6.19
C SER A 22 20.93 -8.60 -6.21
N TRP A 23 20.16 -9.41 -6.91
CA TRP A 23 18.69 -9.26 -6.96
C TRP A 23 17.99 -9.57 -5.62
N ALA A 24 18.58 -10.44 -4.77
CA ALA A 24 18.03 -10.70 -3.44
C ALA A 24 18.14 -9.47 -2.51
N ALA A 25 19.16 -8.65 -2.71
CA ALA A 25 19.32 -7.39 -2.00
C ALA A 25 18.31 -6.33 -2.43
N GLU A 26 17.80 -6.40 -3.65
CA GLU A 26 16.78 -5.46 -4.17
C GLU A 26 15.45 -5.55 -3.43
N HIS A 27 15.17 -6.67 -2.77
CA HIS A 27 13.95 -6.90 -2.00
C HIS A 27 14.16 -6.82 -0.48
N VAL A 28 15.30 -6.30 -0.05
CA VAL A 28 15.58 -6.04 1.37
C VAL A 28 15.13 -4.62 1.71
N VAL A 29 14.32 -4.50 2.76
CA VAL A 29 13.85 -3.19 3.23
C VAL A 29 15.05 -2.32 3.64
N GLY A 30 15.12 -1.10 3.07
CA GLY A 30 16.14 -0.12 3.41
C GLY A 30 17.41 -0.20 2.57
N VAL A 31 17.38 -0.84 1.39
CA VAL A 31 18.54 -0.88 0.48
C VAL A 31 19.07 0.53 0.15
N ALA A 32 18.19 1.52 0.08
CA ALA A 32 18.53 2.91 -0.19
C ALA A 32 18.91 3.73 1.07
N ALA A 33 19.10 3.10 2.23
CA ALA A 33 19.38 3.82 3.48
C ALA A 33 20.64 4.72 3.40
N ASP A 34 21.66 4.26 2.69
CA ASP A 34 22.97 4.92 2.63
C ASP A 34 23.21 5.68 1.30
N VAL A 35 22.22 5.82 0.43
CA VAL A 35 22.36 6.61 -0.79
C VAL A 35 22.26 8.11 -0.49
N SER A 36 22.70 8.94 -1.45
CA SER A 36 22.63 10.40 -1.32
C SER A 36 21.20 10.90 -1.14
N GLU A 37 21.04 12.03 -0.48
CA GLU A 37 19.72 12.59 -0.15
C GLU A 37 18.90 12.95 -1.42
N ASP A 38 19.56 13.42 -2.48
CA ASP A 38 18.89 13.70 -3.75
C ASP A 38 18.24 12.46 -4.37
N ILE A 39 18.90 11.30 -4.30
CA ILE A 39 18.32 10.02 -4.72
C ILE A 39 17.13 9.64 -3.82
N LYS A 40 17.27 9.80 -2.50
CA LYS A 40 16.15 9.52 -1.57
C LYS A 40 14.94 10.41 -1.85
N GLU A 41 15.15 11.68 -2.11
CA GLU A 41 14.08 12.62 -2.45
C GLU A 41 13.34 12.18 -3.72
N ASP A 42 14.06 11.76 -4.76
CA ASP A 42 13.47 11.22 -5.97
C ASP A 42 12.70 9.92 -5.72
N LEU A 43 13.23 9.01 -4.90
CA LEU A 43 12.53 7.78 -4.51
C LEU A 43 11.24 8.09 -3.74
N ARG A 44 11.25 9.06 -2.82
CA ARG A 44 10.05 9.49 -2.08
C ARG A 44 9.02 10.13 -3.01
N ALA A 45 9.46 10.97 -3.94
CA ALA A 45 8.57 11.60 -4.93
C ALA A 45 7.92 10.55 -5.82
N ASN A 46 8.67 9.56 -6.28
CA ASN A 46 8.13 8.43 -7.05
C ASN A 46 7.15 7.60 -6.22
N PHE A 47 7.50 7.24 -4.99
CA PHE A 47 6.57 6.53 -4.09
C PHE A 47 5.23 7.27 -3.97
N ASN A 48 5.25 8.55 -3.71
CA ASN A 48 4.04 9.37 -3.60
C ASN A 48 3.27 9.46 -4.93
N GLY A 49 3.97 9.56 -6.03
CA GLY A 49 3.39 9.56 -7.38
C GLY A 49 2.64 8.27 -7.67
N GLU A 50 3.29 7.13 -7.46
CA GLU A 50 2.69 5.81 -7.68
C GLU A 50 1.45 5.59 -6.79
N CYS A 51 1.52 5.96 -5.52
CA CYS A 51 0.36 5.88 -4.63
C CYS A 51 -0.82 6.73 -5.13
N SER A 52 -0.54 7.91 -5.67
CA SER A 52 -1.56 8.80 -6.24
C SER A 52 -2.17 8.22 -7.50
N GLU A 53 -1.36 7.61 -8.38
CA GLU A 53 -1.81 6.99 -9.62
C GLU A 53 -2.74 5.80 -9.38
N VAL A 54 -2.54 5.03 -8.33
CA VAL A 54 -3.47 3.96 -7.92
C VAL A 54 -4.89 4.52 -7.75
N GLY A 55 -5.06 5.58 -6.98
CA GLY A 55 -6.36 6.20 -6.75
C GLY A 55 -6.94 6.84 -8.01
N MET A 56 -6.11 7.55 -8.78
CA MET A 56 -6.52 8.18 -10.03
C MET A 56 -7.03 7.15 -11.04
N TYR A 57 -6.30 6.07 -11.26
CA TYR A 57 -6.68 5.05 -12.25
C TYR A 57 -7.94 4.30 -11.85
N LEU A 58 -8.12 4.00 -10.56
CA LEU A 58 -9.38 3.42 -10.09
C LEU A 58 -10.56 4.35 -10.28
N ALA A 59 -10.39 5.65 -10.05
CA ALA A 59 -11.43 6.64 -10.32
C ALA A 59 -11.74 6.77 -11.81
N MET A 60 -10.71 6.78 -12.67
CA MET A 60 -10.87 6.80 -14.12
C MET A 60 -11.54 5.53 -14.66
N ALA A 61 -11.25 4.37 -14.06
CA ALA A 61 -11.94 3.12 -14.38
C ALA A 61 -13.45 3.23 -14.12
N ARG A 62 -13.85 3.81 -12.97
CA ARG A 62 -15.26 4.02 -12.65
C ARG A 62 -15.97 4.94 -13.67
N VAL A 63 -15.30 5.99 -14.13
CA VAL A 63 -15.83 6.87 -15.19
C VAL A 63 -16.01 6.08 -16.49
N ALA A 64 -15.00 5.32 -16.90
CA ALA A 64 -15.04 4.50 -18.11
C ALA A 64 -16.22 3.50 -18.10
N TYR A 65 -16.43 2.83 -16.96
CA TYR A 65 -17.58 1.91 -16.81
C TYR A 65 -18.92 2.63 -16.92
N ARG A 66 -19.07 3.80 -16.31
CA ARG A 66 -20.31 4.59 -16.38
C ARG A 66 -20.60 5.11 -17.80
N GLU A 67 -19.56 5.39 -18.56
CA GLU A 67 -19.68 5.81 -19.96
C GLU A 67 -19.86 4.65 -20.96
N GLY A 68 -19.72 3.39 -20.51
CA GLY A 68 -19.89 2.22 -21.34
C GLY A 68 -18.62 1.78 -22.07
N TYR A 69 -17.43 2.08 -21.51
CA TYR A 69 -16.14 1.63 -22.04
C TYR A 69 -15.47 0.60 -21.10
N PRO A 70 -16.01 -0.63 -21.00
CA PRO A 70 -15.52 -1.62 -20.04
C PRO A 70 -14.06 -2.04 -20.28
N GLU A 71 -13.62 -2.12 -21.54
CA GLU A 71 -12.24 -2.44 -21.88
C GLU A 71 -11.25 -1.40 -21.32
N VAL A 72 -11.59 -0.12 -21.42
CA VAL A 72 -10.80 0.97 -20.86
C VAL A 72 -10.79 0.90 -19.33
N GLY A 73 -11.95 0.65 -18.72
CA GLY A 73 -12.08 0.48 -17.28
C GLY A 73 -11.20 -0.66 -16.75
N MET A 74 -11.25 -1.83 -17.41
CA MET A 74 -10.42 -2.98 -17.04
C MET A 74 -8.93 -2.71 -17.17
N TYR A 75 -8.50 -1.96 -18.18
CA TYR A 75 -7.10 -1.60 -18.33
C TYR A 75 -6.62 -0.64 -17.22
N TYR A 76 -7.45 0.37 -16.87
CA TYR A 76 -7.14 1.24 -15.72
C TYR A 76 -7.01 0.46 -14.40
N GLU A 77 -7.86 -0.52 -14.14
CA GLU A 77 -7.76 -1.35 -12.94
C GLU A 77 -6.45 -2.17 -12.94
N LYS A 78 -6.07 -2.73 -14.08
CA LYS A 78 -4.80 -3.43 -14.24
C LYS A 78 -3.62 -2.51 -13.99
N ALA A 79 -3.62 -1.32 -14.61
CA ALA A 79 -2.57 -0.31 -14.40
C ALA A 79 -2.49 0.11 -12.93
N ALA A 80 -3.62 0.35 -12.27
CA ALA A 80 -3.65 0.69 -10.85
C ALA A 80 -2.96 -0.35 -9.98
N TYR A 81 -3.16 -1.64 -10.26
CA TYR A 81 -2.47 -2.72 -9.55
C TYR A 81 -0.95 -2.71 -9.81
N GLU A 82 -0.54 -2.47 -11.05
CA GLU A 82 0.89 -2.36 -11.40
C GLU A 82 1.55 -1.17 -10.69
N GLU A 83 0.87 -0.01 -10.60
CA GLU A 83 1.37 1.14 -9.84
C GLU A 83 1.42 0.87 -8.32
N ALA A 84 0.50 0.08 -7.80
CA ALA A 84 0.57 -0.37 -6.41
C ALA A 84 1.83 -1.22 -6.14
N GLU A 85 2.20 -2.10 -7.08
CA GLU A 85 3.45 -2.88 -7.01
C GLU A 85 4.69 -1.98 -7.10
N HIS A 86 4.68 -0.96 -7.97
CA HIS A 86 5.76 0.04 -8.03
C HIS A 86 5.90 0.78 -6.70
N ALA A 87 4.79 1.26 -6.13
CA ALA A 87 4.80 1.92 -4.83
C ALA A 87 5.37 1.02 -3.72
N ALA A 88 4.98 -0.26 -3.70
CA ALA A 88 5.50 -1.23 -2.74
C ALA A 88 7.03 -1.38 -2.87
N LYS A 89 7.56 -1.45 -4.08
CA LYS A 89 9.01 -1.54 -4.34
C LYS A 89 9.74 -0.28 -3.87
N PHE A 90 9.24 0.91 -4.16
CA PHE A 90 9.81 2.15 -3.64
C PHE A 90 9.78 2.22 -2.11
N ALA A 91 8.69 1.77 -1.49
CA ALA A 91 8.59 1.69 -0.03
C ALA A 91 9.65 0.76 0.58
N GLU A 92 9.88 -0.41 -0.03
CA GLU A 92 10.90 -1.36 0.40
C GLU A 92 12.32 -0.79 0.23
N LEU A 93 12.62 -0.17 -0.92
CA LEU A 93 13.91 0.46 -1.15
C LEU A 93 14.23 1.51 -0.09
N LEU A 94 13.28 2.37 0.24
CA LEU A 94 13.45 3.44 1.23
C LEU A 94 13.50 2.94 2.67
N GLY A 95 12.66 1.98 3.04
CA GLY A 95 12.54 1.51 4.42
C GLY A 95 12.04 2.55 5.41
N GLU A 96 11.30 3.56 4.94
CA GLU A 96 10.79 4.67 5.77
C GLU A 96 9.36 4.42 6.27
N VAL A 97 8.50 3.84 5.42
CA VAL A 97 7.09 3.57 5.74
C VAL A 97 6.84 2.10 6.08
N VAL A 98 7.82 1.25 5.89
CA VAL A 98 7.78 -0.18 6.15
C VAL A 98 9.07 -0.61 6.85
N THR A 99 8.97 -1.59 7.75
CA THR A 99 10.12 -2.17 8.47
C THR A 99 10.21 -3.67 8.20
N ASN A 100 11.34 -4.29 8.54
CA ASN A 100 11.52 -5.74 8.48
C ASN A 100 10.77 -6.51 9.60
N SER A 101 9.96 -5.85 10.38
CA SER A 101 9.22 -6.44 11.50
C SER A 101 7.71 -6.32 11.28
N THR A 102 7.05 -7.45 11.07
CA THR A 102 5.58 -7.49 10.99
C THR A 102 4.93 -6.92 12.24
N LYS A 103 5.47 -7.24 13.42
CA LYS A 103 4.99 -6.66 14.69
C LYS A 103 5.03 -5.13 14.65
N LYS A 104 6.17 -4.56 14.31
CA LYS A 104 6.35 -3.11 14.25
C LYS A 104 5.47 -2.46 13.19
N ASN A 105 5.33 -3.09 12.02
CA ASN A 105 4.44 -2.60 10.97
C ASN A 105 2.98 -2.56 11.43
N LEU A 106 2.52 -3.59 12.15
CA LEU A 106 1.17 -3.61 12.74
C LEU A 106 1.00 -2.49 13.79
N GLU A 107 1.96 -2.31 14.69
CA GLU A 107 1.93 -1.25 15.71
C GLU A 107 1.80 0.14 15.07
N LEU A 108 2.59 0.42 14.03
CA LEU A 108 2.53 1.68 13.29
C LEU A 108 1.17 1.89 12.62
N ARG A 109 0.60 0.82 12.06
CA ARG A 109 -0.69 0.93 11.38
C ARG A 109 -1.86 1.10 12.32
N VAL A 110 -1.88 0.44 13.49
CA VAL A 110 -2.90 0.68 14.52
C VAL A 110 -2.98 2.15 14.89
N ALA A 111 -1.84 2.78 15.17
CA ALA A 111 -1.77 4.20 15.50
C ALA A 111 -2.24 5.09 14.33
N ALA A 112 -1.80 4.79 13.10
CA ALA A 112 -2.16 5.55 11.91
C ALA A 112 -3.64 5.45 11.56
N GLU A 113 -4.25 4.26 11.66
CA GLU A 113 -5.68 4.06 11.39
C GLU A 113 -6.56 4.79 12.41
N ASN A 114 -6.14 4.82 13.68
CA ASN A 114 -6.83 5.60 14.71
C ASN A 114 -6.81 7.10 14.38
N GLY A 115 -5.67 7.63 13.97
CA GLY A 115 -5.54 9.01 13.50
C GLY A 115 -6.37 9.30 12.25
N ALA A 116 -6.35 8.41 11.27
CA ALA A 116 -7.14 8.51 10.05
C ALA A 116 -8.66 8.50 10.34
N THR A 117 -9.09 7.66 11.28
CA THR A 117 -10.49 7.61 11.76
C THR A 117 -10.91 8.96 12.34
N ALA A 118 -10.10 9.52 13.24
CA ALA A 118 -10.39 10.81 13.86
C ALA A 118 -10.43 11.96 12.83
N GLY A 119 -9.46 12.00 11.92
CA GLY A 119 -9.38 13.03 10.87
C GLY A 119 -10.55 12.99 9.89
N LYS A 120 -10.92 11.79 9.43
CA LYS A 120 -12.05 11.62 8.53
C LYS A 120 -13.39 11.90 9.24
N THR A 121 -13.52 11.52 10.51
CA THR A 121 -14.73 11.86 11.31
C THR A 121 -14.89 13.36 11.44
N ASP A 122 -13.83 14.10 11.75
CA ASP A 122 -13.85 15.56 11.81
C ASP A 122 -14.25 16.19 10.47
N LEU A 123 -13.66 15.73 9.37
CA LEU A 123 -14.02 16.21 8.04
C LEU A 123 -15.49 15.94 7.71
N ALA A 124 -16.00 14.75 8.03
CA ALA A 124 -17.40 14.39 7.81
C ALA A 124 -18.36 15.30 8.62
N VAL A 125 -18.03 15.59 9.87
CA VAL A 125 -18.81 16.51 10.72
C VAL A 125 -18.85 17.90 10.11
N ARG A 126 -17.70 18.46 9.71
CA ARG A 126 -17.62 19.77 9.07
C ARG A 126 -18.39 19.83 7.75
N ALA A 127 -18.32 18.78 6.95
CA ALA A 127 -19.09 18.66 5.71
C ALA A 127 -20.61 18.68 5.98
N LYS A 128 -21.08 17.97 7.03
CA LYS A 128 -22.48 17.97 7.44
C LYS A 128 -22.95 19.36 7.87
N GLN A 129 -22.14 20.04 8.68
CA GLN A 129 -22.42 21.41 9.12
C GLN A 129 -22.51 22.41 7.95
N ALA A 130 -21.78 22.15 6.87
CA ALA A 130 -21.81 22.95 5.65
C ALA A 130 -22.89 22.49 4.64
N ASN A 131 -23.76 21.55 5.01
CA ASN A 131 -24.79 20.95 4.14
C ASN A 131 -24.23 20.26 2.88
N LEU A 132 -23.04 19.67 2.99
CA LEU A 132 -22.37 18.93 1.91
C LEU A 132 -22.60 17.41 2.10
N ASP A 133 -23.84 16.96 1.91
CA ASP A 133 -24.26 15.60 2.24
C ASP A 133 -23.48 14.52 1.47
N ALA A 134 -23.22 14.70 0.18
CA ALA A 134 -22.45 13.74 -0.60
C ALA A 134 -21.01 13.57 -0.08
N ILE A 135 -20.37 14.65 0.35
CA ILE A 135 -19.04 14.62 0.96
C ILE A 135 -19.10 13.95 2.33
N HIS A 136 -20.09 14.36 3.16
CA HIS A 136 -20.31 13.76 4.48
C HIS A 136 -20.46 12.24 4.38
N ASP A 137 -21.37 11.76 3.56
CA ASP A 137 -21.70 10.34 3.47
C ASP A 137 -20.47 9.51 3.00
N THR A 138 -19.76 10.00 1.99
CA THR A 138 -18.57 9.36 1.46
C THR A 138 -17.45 9.28 2.52
N VAL A 139 -17.14 10.39 3.17
CA VAL A 139 -16.04 10.46 4.15
C VAL A 139 -16.40 9.74 5.45
N HIS A 140 -17.65 9.81 5.88
CA HIS A 140 -18.13 9.10 7.07
C HIS A 140 -18.02 7.58 6.88
N GLU A 141 -18.34 7.05 5.71
CA GLU A 141 -18.16 5.64 5.39
C GLU A 141 -16.67 5.24 5.42
N MET A 142 -15.79 6.07 4.86
CA MET A 142 -14.34 5.86 4.94
C MET A 142 -13.85 5.84 6.39
N ALA A 143 -14.32 6.75 7.23
CA ALA A 143 -13.96 6.77 8.66
C ALA A 143 -14.32 5.45 9.37
N ARG A 144 -15.46 4.84 9.02
CA ARG A 144 -15.84 3.52 9.52
C ARG A 144 -14.91 2.42 9.04
N ASP A 145 -14.45 2.49 7.79
CA ASP A 145 -13.47 1.54 7.26
C ASP A 145 -12.14 1.64 8.00
N GLU A 146 -11.64 2.86 8.24
CA GLU A 146 -10.39 3.07 9.00
C GLU A 146 -10.51 2.52 10.44
N ALA A 147 -11.64 2.72 11.09
CA ALA A 147 -11.89 2.15 12.42
C ALA A 147 -11.87 0.62 12.40
N ARG A 148 -12.42 0.01 11.35
CA ARG A 148 -12.39 -1.45 11.15
C ARG A 148 -10.97 -1.94 10.88
N HIS A 149 -10.19 -1.25 10.03
CA HIS A 149 -8.79 -1.56 9.78
C HIS A 149 -7.97 -1.52 11.08
N GLY A 150 -8.12 -0.47 11.86
CA GLY A 150 -7.42 -0.32 13.14
C GLY A 150 -7.71 -1.47 14.11
N LYS A 151 -8.98 -1.86 14.25
CA LYS A 151 -9.37 -3.00 15.08
C LYS A 151 -8.84 -4.33 14.56
N ALA A 152 -8.83 -4.53 13.25
CA ALA A 152 -8.28 -5.74 12.63
C ALA A 152 -6.77 -5.84 12.87
N PHE A 153 -6.01 -4.77 12.65
CA PHE A 153 -4.58 -4.74 12.92
C PHE A 153 -4.26 -4.97 14.41
N GLU A 154 -5.02 -4.35 15.31
CA GLU A 154 -4.88 -4.56 16.76
C GLU A 154 -5.14 -6.01 17.14
N GLY A 155 -6.19 -6.62 16.61
CA GLY A 155 -6.52 -8.03 16.83
C GLY A 155 -5.42 -8.97 16.34
N LEU A 156 -4.84 -8.71 15.16
CA LEU A 156 -3.72 -9.48 14.63
C LEU A 156 -2.45 -9.30 15.47
N LEU A 157 -2.16 -8.06 15.89
CA LEU A 157 -1.03 -7.76 16.76
C LEU A 157 -1.14 -8.55 18.07
N LYS A 158 -2.30 -8.53 18.72
CA LYS A 158 -2.54 -9.28 19.95
C LYS A 158 -2.43 -10.78 19.73
N ARG A 159 -2.99 -11.30 18.63
CA ARG A 159 -3.01 -12.75 18.36
C ARG A 159 -1.61 -13.34 18.17
N TYR A 160 -0.73 -12.64 17.45
CA TYR A 160 0.57 -13.19 17.05
C TYR A 160 1.74 -12.69 17.91
N PHE A 161 1.58 -11.56 18.60
CA PHE A 161 2.66 -10.88 19.31
C PHE A 161 2.27 -10.41 20.72
N GLY A 162 1.08 -10.74 21.17
CA GLY A 162 0.59 -10.43 22.51
C GLY A 162 0.95 -11.45 23.57
#